data_d5112824225b1b8c7b0b572d598d2f63
#
_entry.id   d5112824225b1b8c7b0b572d598d2f63
#
_cell.length_a   1.000
_cell.length_b   1.000
_cell.length_c   1.000
_cell.angle_alpha   90.00
_cell.angle_beta   90.00
_cell.angle_gamma   90.00
#
_symmetry.space_group_name_H-M   'P 1'
#
loop_
_entity.id
_entity.type
_entity.pdbx_description
1 polymer ?
#
loop_
_entity_poly.entity_id
_entity_poly.type
_entity_poly.pdbx_seq_one_letter_code
_entity_poly.pdbx_strand_id
1 'polypeptide(L)'
;MTVSGILGCTALLVVGMAIKNSVTDLMPKQYEHISRYDLMAVTIADDFDNFTNQISSDDQIQDYLSLQTDSIQVVNDSSEETIPLYIIPDDAPIEDYIRLEALDGSERELSDADILITQNLSEVMDFSVGDDLHIQNSNLEECDFPISGIVRNYLGNAIYIRQSRYEALIGSGSYAANSILAHLSDSCTDPVAYADQLSRESDVVSCNSVQAMRMNFPNPLD
;
A
#
# COMPACT_ATOMS: atom_id res chain seq x y z
N MET A 1 17.31 -12.27 46.81
CA MET A 1 17.56 -11.41 45.63
C MET A 1 17.68 -12.15 44.31
N THR A 2 18.01 -13.40 44.24
CA THR A 2 18.16 -14.18 43.00
C THR A 2 16.83 -14.51 42.29
N VAL A 3 15.75 -14.72 43.03
CA VAL A 3 14.42 -15.09 42.44
C VAL A 3 13.81 -13.95 41.62
N SER A 4 13.94 -12.69 42.07
CA SER A 4 13.42 -11.52 41.33
C SER A 4 14.16 -11.26 40.01
N GLY A 5 15.46 -11.58 39.96
CA GLY A 5 16.26 -11.45 38.75
C GLY A 5 15.86 -12.49 37.68
N ILE A 6 15.63 -13.73 38.10
CA ILE A 6 15.23 -14.82 37.20
C ILE A 6 13.82 -14.57 36.64
N LEU A 7 12.88 -14.09 37.47
CA LEU A 7 11.52 -13.70 37.03
C LEU A 7 11.56 -12.55 36.00
N GLY A 8 12.41 -11.56 36.22
CA GLY A 8 12.57 -10.44 35.26
C GLY A 8 13.14 -10.91 33.91
N CYS A 9 14.18 -11.76 33.92
CA CYS A 9 14.76 -12.29 32.68
C CYS A 9 13.78 -13.18 31.89
N THR A 10 13.03 -14.05 32.60
CA THR A 10 12.02 -14.90 31.93
C THR A 10 10.85 -14.09 31.38
N ALA A 11 10.39 -13.06 32.10
CA ALA A 11 9.36 -12.15 31.59
C ALA A 11 9.81 -11.41 30.32
N LEU A 12 11.05 -10.89 30.29
CA LEU A 12 11.61 -10.25 29.11
C LEU A 12 11.76 -11.21 27.91
N LEU A 13 12.16 -12.45 28.15
CA LEU A 13 12.24 -13.47 27.09
C LEU A 13 10.85 -13.80 26.53
N VAL A 14 9.85 -13.96 27.38
CA VAL A 14 8.46 -14.25 26.95
C VAL A 14 7.89 -13.06 26.16
N VAL A 15 8.10 -11.83 26.62
CA VAL A 15 7.67 -10.62 25.91
C VAL A 15 8.41 -10.50 24.56
N GLY A 16 9.71 -10.73 24.53
CA GLY A 16 10.50 -10.71 23.29
C GLY A 16 10.04 -11.75 22.28
N MET A 17 9.73 -12.98 22.74
CA MET A 17 9.16 -14.03 21.88
C MET A 17 7.75 -13.69 21.40
N ALA A 18 6.91 -13.11 22.24
CA ALA A 18 5.56 -12.70 21.87
C ALA A 18 5.58 -11.60 20.80
N ILE A 19 6.42 -10.58 20.96
CA ILE A 19 6.61 -9.51 19.97
C ILE A 19 7.13 -10.10 18.65
N LYS A 20 8.15 -10.95 18.71
CA LYS A 20 8.70 -11.61 17.52
C LYS A 20 7.62 -12.40 16.77
N ASN A 21 6.85 -13.23 17.45
CA ASN A 21 5.78 -14.01 16.83
C ASN A 21 4.70 -13.12 16.23
N SER A 22 4.29 -12.04 16.93
CA SER A 22 3.29 -11.11 16.42
C SER A 22 3.74 -10.44 15.12
N VAL A 23 4.99 -9.97 15.03
CA VAL A 23 5.54 -9.35 13.83
C VAL A 23 5.66 -10.38 12.70
N THR A 24 6.10 -11.60 13.01
CA THR A 24 6.26 -12.68 12.02
C THR A 24 4.91 -13.08 11.39
N ASP A 25 3.83 -13.08 12.16
CA ASP A 25 2.49 -13.44 11.68
C ASP A 25 1.84 -12.34 10.80
N LEU A 26 2.30 -11.08 10.90
CA LEU A 26 1.75 -9.98 10.10
C LEU A 26 2.22 -10.01 8.64
N MET A 27 3.46 -10.45 8.40
CA MET A 27 4.06 -10.48 7.07
C MET A 27 3.33 -11.41 6.09
N PRO A 28 3.07 -12.70 6.40
CA PRO A 28 2.29 -13.55 5.52
C PRO A 28 0.90 -12.98 5.26
N LYS A 29 0.23 -12.44 6.28
CA LYS A 29 -1.10 -11.85 6.12
C LYS A 29 -1.10 -10.68 5.14
N GLN A 30 -0.10 -9.79 5.21
CA GLN A 30 -0.01 -8.68 4.27
C GLN A 30 0.28 -9.15 2.85
N TYR A 31 1.34 -9.95 2.67
CA TYR A 31 1.88 -10.27 1.34
C TYR A 31 1.29 -11.54 0.71
N GLU A 32 0.46 -12.30 1.42
CA GLU A 32 -0.24 -13.47 0.88
C GLU A 32 -1.75 -13.23 0.76
N HIS A 33 -2.32 -12.32 1.58
CA HIS A 33 -3.76 -12.07 1.58
C HIS A 33 -4.15 -10.70 1.02
N ILE A 34 -3.39 -9.64 1.32
CA ILE A 34 -3.73 -8.27 0.90
C ILE A 34 -3.07 -7.93 -0.43
N SER A 35 -1.75 -8.04 -0.54
CA SER A 35 -1.01 -7.73 -1.77
C SER A 35 -1.05 -8.93 -2.70
N ARG A 36 -1.86 -8.85 -3.74
CA ARG A 36 -1.98 -9.89 -4.78
C ARG A 36 -0.99 -9.69 -5.93
N TYR A 37 -0.51 -8.44 -6.11
CA TYR A 37 0.51 -8.12 -7.11
C TYR A 37 1.90 -8.64 -6.68
N ASP A 38 2.80 -8.83 -7.66
CA ASP A 38 4.18 -9.26 -7.42
C ASP A 38 5.16 -8.10 -7.39
N LEU A 39 4.85 -7.01 -8.12
CA LEU A 39 5.72 -5.87 -8.30
C LEU A 39 4.92 -4.57 -8.29
N MET A 40 5.46 -3.55 -7.64
CA MET A 40 4.97 -2.17 -7.72
C MET A 40 6.10 -1.27 -8.20
N ALA A 41 5.86 -0.50 -9.25
CA ALA A 41 6.76 0.53 -9.74
C ALA A 41 6.08 1.90 -9.75
N VAL A 42 6.84 2.92 -9.37
CA VAL A 42 6.45 4.33 -9.41
C VAL A 42 7.42 5.06 -10.33
N THR A 43 6.90 5.83 -11.26
CA THR A 43 7.69 6.58 -12.25
C THR A 43 7.47 8.08 -12.12
N ILE A 44 8.26 8.84 -12.84
CA ILE A 44 7.99 10.26 -13.08
C ILE A 44 6.78 10.34 -14.03
N ALA A 45 5.78 11.15 -13.69
CA ALA A 45 4.51 11.19 -14.42
C ALA A 45 4.67 11.52 -15.91
N ASP A 46 5.60 12.40 -16.28
CA ASP A 46 5.86 12.79 -17.67
C ASP A 46 6.43 11.65 -18.53
N ASP A 47 7.04 10.64 -17.92
CA ASP A 47 7.68 9.50 -18.59
C ASP A 47 6.85 8.21 -18.50
N PHE A 48 5.68 8.26 -17.85
CA PHE A 48 4.85 7.08 -17.57
C PHE A 48 4.41 6.33 -18.84
N ASP A 49 4.04 7.02 -19.90
CA ASP A 49 3.65 6.41 -21.17
C ASP A 49 4.80 5.64 -21.83
N ASN A 50 6.02 6.15 -21.73
CA ASN A 50 7.21 5.45 -22.24
C ASN A 50 7.48 4.19 -21.43
N PHE A 51 7.40 4.29 -20.11
CA PHE A 51 7.57 3.17 -19.21
C PHE A 51 6.52 2.07 -19.44
N THR A 52 5.23 2.41 -19.55
CA THR A 52 4.17 1.42 -19.80
C THR A 52 4.28 0.76 -21.17
N ASN A 53 4.75 1.48 -22.21
CA ASN A 53 5.04 0.88 -23.51
C ASN A 53 6.17 -0.16 -23.43
N GLN A 54 7.20 0.10 -22.63
CA GLN A 54 8.28 -0.85 -22.37
C GLN A 54 7.76 -2.07 -21.61
N ILE A 55 7.05 -1.86 -20.50
CA ILE A 55 6.45 -2.92 -19.67
C ILE A 55 5.50 -3.81 -20.48
N SER A 56 4.67 -3.22 -21.35
CA SER A 56 3.73 -3.96 -22.20
C SER A 56 4.41 -4.92 -23.18
N SER A 57 5.68 -4.71 -23.45
CA SER A 57 6.49 -5.53 -24.39
C SER A 57 7.44 -6.48 -23.67
N ASP A 58 7.44 -6.47 -22.33
CA ASP A 58 8.35 -7.27 -21.52
C ASP A 58 7.74 -8.63 -21.19
N ASP A 59 8.39 -9.71 -21.63
CA ASP A 59 7.93 -11.09 -21.41
C ASP A 59 7.93 -11.49 -19.91
N GLN A 60 8.58 -10.73 -19.04
CA GLN A 60 8.61 -10.97 -17.60
C GLN A 60 7.34 -10.45 -16.89
N ILE A 61 6.55 -9.62 -17.53
CA ILE A 61 5.27 -9.12 -17.02
C ILE A 61 4.13 -9.91 -17.65
N GLN A 62 3.23 -10.44 -16.82
CA GLN A 62 2.02 -11.11 -17.26
C GLN A 62 0.92 -10.10 -17.59
N ASP A 63 0.62 -9.23 -16.63
CA ASP A 63 -0.34 -8.13 -16.73
C ASP A 63 0.00 -7.05 -15.72
N TYR A 64 -0.59 -5.87 -15.87
CA TYR A 64 -0.42 -4.78 -14.93
C TYR A 64 -1.65 -3.86 -14.87
N LEU A 65 -1.81 -3.21 -13.74
CA LEU A 65 -2.77 -2.14 -13.48
C LEU A 65 -2.04 -0.81 -13.37
N SER A 66 -2.40 0.16 -14.21
CA SER A 66 -1.93 1.55 -14.08
C SER A 66 -2.80 2.31 -13.10
N LEU A 67 -2.17 3.08 -12.20
CA LEU A 67 -2.84 3.92 -11.22
C LEU A 67 -2.01 5.17 -10.93
N GLN A 68 -2.59 6.13 -10.22
CA GLN A 68 -1.80 7.21 -9.64
C GLN A 68 -1.54 6.93 -8.17
N THR A 69 -0.30 7.13 -7.74
CA THR A 69 0.07 7.14 -6.32
C THR A 69 0.54 8.53 -5.94
N ASP A 70 -0.01 9.09 -4.89
CA ASP A 70 0.44 10.35 -4.30
C ASP A 70 0.81 10.16 -2.83
N SER A 71 1.61 11.06 -2.28
CA SER A 71 1.94 11.13 -0.86
C SER A 71 1.23 12.34 -0.27
N ILE A 72 0.18 12.07 0.50
CA ILE A 72 -0.63 13.13 1.10
C ILE A 72 -0.31 13.30 2.58
N GLN A 73 -0.41 14.52 3.06
CA GLN A 73 -0.40 14.82 4.48
C GLN A 73 -1.83 14.78 5.00
N VAL A 74 -2.02 14.00 6.06
CA VAL A 74 -3.27 13.91 6.80
C VAL A 74 -3.05 14.61 8.13
N VAL A 75 -3.88 15.59 8.44
CA VAL A 75 -3.76 16.41 9.64
C VAL A 75 -5.00 16.24 10.50
N ASN A 76 -4.78 16.03 11.79
CA ASN A 76 -5.82 16.20 12.82
C ASN A 76 -5.28 17.09 13.95
N ASP A 77 -6.10 17.40 14.95
CA ASP A 77 -5.79 18.33 16.06
C ASP A 77 -4.48 18.02 16.83
N SER A 78 -3.97 16.78 16.76
CA SER A 78 -2.87 16.29 17.59
C SER A 78 -1.73 15.63 16.82
N SER A 79 -1.90 15.29 15.55
CA SER A 79 -0.90 14.57 14.76
C SER A 79 -0.99 14.90 13.28
N GLU A 80 0.13 14.69 12.60
CA GLU A 80 0.30 14.83 11.16
C GLU A 80 1.01 13.58 10.66
N GLU A 81 0.46 12.95 9.63
CA GLU A 81 0.98 11.72 9.04
C GLU A 81 1.06 11.87 7.51
N THR A 82 2.17 11.40 6.92
CA THR A 82 2.30 11.29 5.47
C THR A 82 1.88 9.88 5.03
N ILE A 83 0.88 9.80 4.16
CA ILE A 83 0.21 8.54 3.82
C ILE A 83 0.12 8.40 2.30
N PRO A 84 0.37 7.20 1.75
CA PRO A 84 0.14 6.94 0.35
C PRO A 84 -1.37 6.96 0.05
N LEU A 85 -1.72 7.70 -1.00
CA LEU A 85 -3.04 7.73 -1.62
C LEU A 85 -2.97 6.96 -2.94
N TYR A 86 -3.80 5.94 -3.08
CA TYR A 86 -3.97 5.17 -4.31
C TYR A 86 -5.22 5.64 -5.04
N ILE A 87 -5.04 6.25 -6.20
CA ILE A 87 -6.12 6.72 -7.08
C ILE A 87 -6.23 5.73 -8.23
N ILE A 88 -7.32 4.99 -8.25
CA ILE A 88 -7.55 3.83 -9.10
C ILE A 88 -8.52 4.21 -10.21
N PRO A 89 -8.22 3.95 -11.51
CA PRO A 89 -9.19 4.16 -12.60
C PRO A 89 -10.52 3.48 -12.32
N ASP A 90 -11.63 4.09 -12.74
CA ASP A 90 -12.97 3.64 -12.38
C ASP A 90 -13.29 2.21 -12.84
N ASP A 91 -12.81 1.84 -14.04
CA ASP A 91 -13.04 0.51 -14.62
C ASP A 91 -11.95 -0.52 -14.26
N ALA A 92 -10.98 -0.14 -13.41
CA ALA A 92 -9.85 -1.00 -13.10
C ALA A 92 -10.19 -2.06 -12.04
N PRO A 93 -9.85 -3.35 -12.27
CA PRO A 93 -10.10 -4.44 -11.34
C PRO A 93 -9.06 -4.42 -10.20
N ILE A 94 -9.17 -3.48 -9.27
CA ILE A 94 -8.20 -3.34 -8.17
C ILE A 94 -8.14 -4.59 -7.28
N GLU A 95 -9.23 -5.31 -7.17
CA GLU A 95 -9.36 -6.54 -6.40
C GLU A 95 -8.45 -7.67 -6.88
N ASP A 96 -8.03 -7.67 -8.15
CA ASP A 96 -7.06 -8.62 -8.67
C ASP A 96 -5.65 -8.34 -8.15
N TYR A 97 -5.34 -7.09 -7.78
CA TYR A 97 -4.02 -6.64 -7.33
C TYR A 97 -3.95 -6.35 -5.83
N ILE A 98 -5.01 -5.80 -5.23
CA ILE A 98 -5.08 -5.51 -3.80
C ILE A 98 -6.43 -5.99 -3.27
N ARG A 99 -6.39 -6.87 -2.27
CA ARG A 99 -7.58 -7.26 -1.55
C ARG A 99 -7.93 -6.17 -0.52
N LEU A 100 -9.06 -5.53 -0.73
CA LEU A 100 -9.64 -4.63 0.25
C LEU A 100 -10.49 -5.45 1.24
N GLU A 101 -9.93 -5.76 2.41
CA GLU A 101 -10.58 -6.59 3.42
C GLU A 101 -11.30 -5.70 4.44
N ALA A 102 -12.62 -5.89 4.61
CA ALA A 102 -13.38 -5.25 5.66
C ALA A 102 -12.98 -5.79 7.05
N LEU A 103 -13.36 -5.07 8.12
CA LEU A 103 -12.99 -5.45 9.49
C LEU A 103 -13.56 -6.79 9.95
N ASP A 104 -14.63 -7.27 9.33
CA ASP A 104 -15.22 -8.60 9.57
C ASP A 104 -14.54 -9.73 8.79
N GLY A 105 -13.54 -9.40 7.95
CA GLY A 105 -12.78 -10.33 7.13
C GLY A 105 -13.37 -10.59 5.75
N SER A 106 -14.52 -9.99 5.42
CA SER A 106 -15.09 -10.06 4.07
C SER A 106 -14.30 -9.21 3.08
N GLU A 107 -14.32 -9.56 1.82
CA GLU A 107 -13.76 -8.75 0.74
C GLU A 107 -14.74 -7.61 0.42
N ARG A 108 -14.22 -6.39 0.27
CA ARG A 108 -14.98 -5.20 -0.07
C ARG A 108 -14.54 -4.68 -1.43
N GLU A 109 -15.51 -4.40 -2.29
CA GLU A 109 -15.28 -3.69 -3.54
C GLU A 109 -15.07 -2.19 -3.27
N LEU A 110 -14.24 -1.54 -4.09
CA LEU A 110 -14.09 -0.09 -4.09
C LEU A 110 -15.11 0.50 -5.06
N SER A 111 -16.19 1.09 -4.54
CA SER A 111 -17.18 1.78 -5.38
C SER A 111 -16.73 3.20 -5.76
N ASP A 112 -17.37 3.79 -6.78
CA ASP A 112 -17.03 5.13 -7.28
C ASP A 112 -17.21 6.24 -6.24
N ALA A 113 -18.05 6.03 -5.24
CA ALA A 113 -18.29 6.99 -4.17
C ALA A 113 -17.37 6.78 -2.95
N ASP A 114 -16.62 5.68 -2.91
CA ASP A 114 -15.86 5.28 -1.73
C ASP A 114 -14.56 6.07 -1.56
N ILE A 115 -14.27 6.36 -0.30
CA ILE A 115 -12.94 6.74 0.20
C ILE A 115 -12.67 5.80 1.36
N LEU A 116 -11.77 4.85 1.15
CA LEU A 116 -11.43 3.82 2.12
C LEU A 116 -10.10 4.12 2.76
N ILE A 117 -10.06 4.08 4.09
CA ILE A 117 -8.83 4.22 4.87
C ILE A 117 -8.47 2.91 5.54
N THR A 118 -7.20 2.72 5.85
CA THR A 118 -6.75 1.55 6.59
C THR A 118 -7.10 1.63 8.07
N GLN A 119 -7.33 0.47 8.69
CA GLN A 119 -7.68 0.36 10.12
C GLN A 119 -6.63 1.05 11.02
N ASN A 120 -5.34 0.86 10.74
CA ASN A 120 -4.30 1.48 11.56
C ASN A 120 -4.33 3.02 11.46
N LEU A 121 -4.64 3.58 10.29
CA LEU A 121 -4.82 5.03 10.14
C LEU A 121 -6.00 5.53 10.98
N SER A 122 -7.15 4.83 10.90
CA SER A 122 -8.33 5.11 11.72
C SER A 122 -8.01 5.10 13.22
N GLU A 123 -7.27 4.09 13.70
CA GLU A 123 -6.93 3.95 15.12
C GLU A 123 -5.90 4.99 15.60
N VAL A 124 -4.87 5.29 14.80
CA VAL A 124 -3.79 6.24 15.17
C VAL A 124 -4.28 7.68 15.15
N MET A 125 -5.11 8.02 14.17
CA MET A 125 -5.61 9.37 13.97
C MET A 125 -7.01 9.60 14.56
N ASP A 126 -7.62 8.58 15.21
CA ASP A 126 -8.96 8.62 15.81
C ASP A 126 -10.08 8.99 14.81
N PHE A 127 -9.99 8.44 13.58
CA PHE A 127 -11.01 8.62 12.55
C PHE A 127 -12.04 7.49 12.53
N SER A 128 -13.28 7.85 12.24
CA SER A 128 -14.40 6.92 12.07
C SER A 128 -15.05 7.09 10.69
N VAL A 129 -15.84 6.10 10.27
CA VAL A 129 -16.65 6.22 9.05
C VAL A 129 -17.64 7.38 9.22
N GLY A 130 -17.65 8.27 8.24
CA GLY A 130 -18.46 9.49 8.21
C GLY A 130 -17.73 10.75 8.66
N ASP A 131 -16.51 10.63 9.19
CA ASP A 131 -15.65 11.79 9.45
C ASP A 131 -15.02 12.30 8.16
N ASP A 132 -14.65 13.58 8.15
CA ASP A 132 -13.91 14.20 7.06
C ASP A 132 -12.40 14.13 7.36
N LEU A 133 -11.65 13.58 6.43
CA LEU A 133 -10.21 13.50 6.47
C LEU A 133 -9.64 14.76 5.80
N HIS A 134 -9.07 15.66 6.58
CA HIS A 134 -8.41 16.83 6.02
C HIS A 134 -7.04 16.45 5.46
N ILE A 135 -6.87 16.62 4.14
CA ILE A 135 -5.64 16.24 3.42
C ILE A 135 -5.00 17.43 2.73
N GLN A 136 -3.68 17.35 2.58
CA GLN A 136 -2.91 18.19 1.66
C GLN A 136 -2.11 17.27 0.72
N ASN A 137 -2.33 17.43 -0.59
CA ASN A 137 -1.62 16.63 -1.60
C ASN A 137 -0.21 17.19 -1.90
N SER A 138 0.54 16.49 -2.75
CA SER A 138 1.89 16.90 -3.17
C SER A 138 1.95 18.25 -3.89
N ASN A 139 0.83 18.72 -4.45
CA ASN A 139 0.70 20.03 -5.08
C ASN A 139 0.29 21.14 -4.10
N LEU A 140 0.23 20.85 -2.79
CA LEU A 140 -0.20 21.75 -1.72
C LEU A 140 -1.69 22.16 -1.82
N GLU A 141 -2.51 21.35 -2.46
CA GLU A 141 -3.96 21.53 -2.52
C GLU A 141 -4.58 20.88 -1.29
N GLU A 142 -5.44 21.60 -0.61
CA GLU A 142 -6.15 21.14 0.58
C GLU A 142 -7.58 20.71 0.21
N CYS A 143 -8.01 19.57 0.75
CA CYS A 143 -9.35 19.04 0.51
C CYS A 143 -9.80 18.15 1.68
N ASP A 144 -11.10 18.05 1.85
CA ASP A 144 -11.73 17.15 2.81
C ASP A 144 -12.21 15.89 2.10
N PHE A 145 -11.76 14.74 2.58
CA PHE A 145 -12.14 13.44 2.07
C PHE A 145 -13.11 12.76 3.07
N PRO A 146 -14.41 12.66 2.76
CA PRO A 146 -15.35 11.97 3.63
C PRO A 146 -15.09 10.47 3.64
N ILE A 147 -14.78 9.92 4.81
CA ILE A 147 -14.46 8.51 4.99
C ILE A 147 -15.72 7.66 4.82
N SER A 148 -15.75 6.81 3.80
CA SER A 148 -16.88 5.91 3.54
C SER A 148 -16.69 4.52 4.15
N GLY A 149 -15.45 4.14 4.47
CA GLY A 149 -15.17 2.85 5.06
C GLY A 149 -13.75 2.67 5.54
N ILE A 150 -13.59 1.63 6.35
CA ILE A 150 -12.31 1.23 6.93
C ILE A 150 -12.00 -0.18 6.43
N VAL A 151 -10.77 -0.37 5.91
CA VAL A 151 -10.28 -1.66 5.44
C VAL A 151 -9.07 -2.10 6.25
N ARG A 152 -8.89 -3.41 6.36
CA ARG A 152 -7.76 -3.99 7.06
C ARG A 152 -6.51 -3.94 6.17
N ASN A 153 -5.42 -3.45 6.77
CA ASN A 153 -4.08 -3.59 6.24
C ASN A 153 -3.16 -3.97 7.41
N TYR A 154 -2.29 -4.92 7.21
CA TYR A 154 -1.43 -5.42 8.30
C TYR A 154 -0.13 -4.64 8.42
N LEU A 155 0.28 -3.97 7.33
CA LEU A 155 1.51 -3.17 7.27
C LEU A 155 1.25 -1.84 6.56
N GLY A 156 1.63 -0.76 7.25
CA GLY A 156 1.52 0.61 6.73
C GLY A 156 0.09 1.13 6.69
N ASN A 157 -0.02 2.40 6.36
CA ASN A 157 -1.27 3.11 6.15
C ASN A 157 -1.49 3.35 4.67
N ALA A 158 -2.73 3.44 4.24
CA ALA A 158 -3.09 3.77 2.86
C ALA A 158 -4.50 4.34 2.79
N ILE A 159 -4.77 5.10 1.73
CA ILE A 159 -6.09 5.56 1.35
C ILE A 159 -6.35 5.12 -0.08
N TYR A 160 -7.56 4.62 -0.35
CA TYR A 160 -7.99 4.13 -1.65
C TYR A 160 -9.20 4.93 -2.13
N ILE A 161 -9.14 5.42 -3.37
CA ILE A 161 -10.18 6.23 -3.99
C ILE A 161 -10.27 5.94 -5.50
N ARG A 162 -11.45 6.01 -6.10
CA ARG A 162 -11.62 5.98 -7.55
C ARG A 162 -11.26 7.31 -8.19
N GLN A 163 -10.78 7.26 -9.44
CA GLN A 163 -10.38 8.44 -10.21
C GLN A 163 -11.47 9.50 -10.28
N SER A 164 -12.69 9.11 -10.65
CA SER A 164 -13.82 10.04 -10.76
C SER A 164 -14.13 10.75 -9.45
N ARG A 165 -14.00 10.03 -8.32
CA ARG A 165 -14.19 10.61 -6.99
C ARG A 165 -13.08 11.59 -6.62
N TYR A 166 -11.84 11.23 -6.92
CA TYR A 166 -10.67 12.11 -6.69
C TYR A 166 -10.79 13.40 -7.51
N GLU A 167 -11.09 13.29 -8.81
CA GLU A 167 -11.27 14.45 -9.68
C GLU A 167 -12.48 15.33 -9.28
N ALA A 168 -13.51 14.72 -8.72
CA ALA A 168 -14.65 15.48 -8.19
C ALA A 168 -14.31 16.32 -6.95
N LEU A 169 -13.32 15.90 -6.15
CA LEU A 169 -12.89 16.57 -4.94
C LEU A 169 -11.77 17.58 -5.17
N ILE A 170 -10.76 17.20 -5.95
CA ILE A 170 -9.58 18.04 -6.20
C ILE A 170 -9.77 18.92 -7.43
N GLY A 171 -10.34 18.37 -8.51
CA GLY A 171 -10.57 19.07 -9.76
C GLY A 171 -10.42 18.15 -10.97
N SER A 172 -11.15 18.45 -12.02
CA SER A 172 -11.09 17.67 -13.27
C SER A 172 -9.71 17.76 -13.91
N GLY A 173 -9.15 16.59 -14.28
CA GLY A 173 -7.81 16.49 -14.86
C GLY A 173 -6.68 16.47 -13.82
N SER A 174 -6.99 16.30 -12.53
CA SER A 174 -5.99 16.12 -11.48
C SER A 174 -5.40 14.70 -11.45
N TYR A 175 -6.04 13.73 -12.11
CA TYR A 175 -5.52 12.39 -12.26
C TYR A 175 -4.42 12.33 -13.33
N ALA A 176 -3.27 11.77 -12.96
CA ALA A 176 -2.17 11.44 -13.86
C ALA A 176 -1.51 10.14 -13.39
N ALA A 177 -1.69 9.06 -14.14
CA ALA A 177 -1.07 7.79 -13.81
C ALA A 177 0.46 7.94 -13.73
N ASN A 178 1.06 7.38 -12.69
CA ASN A 178 2.49 7.40 -12.43
C ASN A 178 3.01 6.09 -11.83
N SER A 179 2.16 5.10 -11.68
CA SER A 179 2.49 3.86 -10.99
C SER A 179 1.82 2.67 -11.66
N ILE A 180 2.45 1.51 -11.52
CA ILE A 180 1.85 0.22 -11.88
C ILE A 180 1.89 -0.75 -10.70
N LEU A 181 0.87 -1.61 -10.63
CA LEU A 181 0.90 -2.87 -9.92
C LEU A 181 0.92 -3.98 -10.97
N ALA A 182 1.85 -4.91 -10.88
CA ALA A 182 2.05 -5.92 -11.91
C ALA A 182 2.09 -7.33 -11.34
N HIS A 183 1.55 -8.28 -12.12
CA HIS A 183 1.82 -9.69 -11.97
C HIS A 183 3.00 -10.08 -12.86
N LEU A 184 3.91 -10.87 -12.31
CA LEU A 184 5.06 -11.38 -13.05
C LEU A 184 4.68 -12.69 -13.74
N SER A 185 5.24 -12.89 -14.93
CA SER A 185 5.05 -14.13 -15.67
C SER A 185 5.97 -15.24 -15.12
N ASP A 186 5.69 -16.50 -15.47
CA ASP A 186 6.53 -17.66 -15.13
C ASP A 186 7.95 -17.56 -15.69
N SER A 187 8.20 -16.68 -16.67
CA SER A 187 9.52 -16.41 -17.22
C SER A 187 10.40 -15.57 -16.30
N CYS A 188 9.83 -14.82 -15.37
CA CYS A 188 10.54 -14.04 -14.36
C CYS A 188 11.03 -14.95 -13.23
N THR A 189 12.25 -15.47 -13.36
CA THR A 189 12.85 -16.42 -12.41
C THR A 189 13.40 -15.75 -11.14
N ASP A 190 13.67 -14.46 -11.18
CA ASP A 190 14.19 -13.68 -10.05
C ASP A 190 13.49 -12.29 -9.96
N PRO A 191 12.31 -12.23 -9.31
CA PRO A 191 11.56 -10.99 -9.12
C PRO A 191 12.33 -9.87 -8.41
N VAL A 192 13.28 -10.22 -7.54
CA VAL A 192 14.09 -9.23 -6.81
C VAL A 192 15.10 -8.59 -7.75
N ALA A 193 15.85 -9.40 -8.51
CA ALA A 193 16.80 -8.88 -9.47
C ALA A 193 16.10 -8.07 -10.59
N TYR A 194 14.92 -8.49 -11.00
CA TYR A 194 14.12 -7.77 -12.00
C TYR A 194 13.65 -6.41 -11.47
N ALA A 195 13.13 -6.33 -10.25
CA ALA A 195 12.75 -5.06 -9.61
C ALA A 195 13.96 -4.13 -9.44
N ASP A 196 15.12 -4.68 -9.04
CA ASP A 196 16.38 -3.95 -8.94
C ASP A 196 16.87 -3.42 -10.31
N GLN A 197 16.62 -4.16 -11.39
CA GLN A 197 16.94 -3.71 -12.75
C GLN A 197 16.07 -2.53 -13.15
N LEU A 198 14.74 -2.64 -12.99
CA LEU A 198 13.79 -1.57 -13.30
C LEU A 198 14.05 -0.32 -12.46
N SER A 199 14.41 -0.46 -11.19
CA SER A 199 14.70 0.69 -10.29
C SER A 199 15.93 1.52 -10.70
N ARG A 200 16.76 1.02 -11.63
CA ARG A 200 17.93 1.73 -12.17
C ARG A 200 17.62 2.55 -13.42
N GLU A 201 16.44 2.40 -13.98
CA GLU A 201 16.02 3.20 -15.11
C GLU A 201 15.78 4.65 -14.66
N SER A 202 16.08 5.60 -15.54
CA SER A 202 16.14 7.03 -15.19
C SER A 202 14.77 7.65 -14.88
N ASP A 203 13.72 7.02 -15.38
CA ASP A 203 12.33 7.42 -15.25
C ASP A 203 11.60 6.72 -14.10
N VAL A 204 12.23 5.71 -13.48
CA VAL A 204 11.69 4.96 -12.34
C VAL A 204 12.14 5.59 -11.02
N VAL A 205 11.19 6.07 -10.25
CA VAL A 205 11.42 6.64 -8.90
C VAL A 205 11.65 5.52 -7.89
N SER A 206 10.85 4.47 -7.97
CA SER A 206 11.00 3.28 -7.12
C SER A 206 10.38 2.05 -7.79
N CYS A 207 11.00 0.90 -7.59
CA CYS A 207 10.45 -0.39 -7.99
C CYS A 207 10.72 -1.41 -6.89
N ASN A 208 9.66 -2.07 -6.42
CA ASN A 208 9.74 -3.02 -5.32
C ASN A 208 9.00 -4.30 -5.68
N SER A 209 9.65 -5.45 -5.48
CA SER A 209 8.96 -6.74 -5.55
C SER A 209 8.44 -7.15 -4.16
N VAL A 210 7.26 -7.75 -4.13
CA VAL A 210 6.70 -8.35 -2.92
C VAL A 210 7.64 -9.40 -2.32
N GLN A 211 8.36 -10.12 -3.19
CA GLN A 211 9.36 -11.10 -2.75
C GLN A 211 10.52 -10.44 -1.98
N ALA A 212 11.03 -9.28 -2.43
CA ALA A 212 12.07 -8.54 -1.71
C ALA A 212 11.58 -8.07 -0.34
N MET A 213 10.33 -7.60 -0.27
CA MET A 213 9.71 -7.17 0.98
C MET A 213 9.58 -8.34 1.97
N ARG A 214 9.22 -9.55 1.49
CA ARG A 214 9.18 -10.76 2.32
C ARG A 214 10.56 -11.17 2.82
N MET A 215 11.60 -11.09 1.99
CA MET A 215 12.98 -11.48 2.34
C MET A 215 13.61 -10.56 3.40
N ASN A 216 13.26 -9.28 3.43
CA ASN A 216 13.73 -8.34 4.44
C ASN A 216 13.21 -8.65 5.84
N PHE A 217 12.23 -9.52 5.96
CA PHE A 217 11.65 -10.00 7.22
C PHE A 217 11.61 -11.54 7.22
N PRO A 218 12.79 -12.20 7.33
CA PRO A 218 12.89 -13.65 7.22
C PRO A 218 11.98 -14.35 8.23
N ASN A 219 11.27 -15.37 7.76
CA ASN A 219 10.48 -16.24 8.61
C ASN A 219 11.44 -16.93 9.58
N PRO A 220 11.23 -16.85 10.91
CA PRO A 220 12.13 -17.47 11.90
C PRO A 220 12.09 -19.00 11.90
N LEU A 221 11.37 -19.63 10.98
CA LEU A 221 11.26 -21.09 10.83
C LEU A 221 12.08 -21.65 9.65
N ASP A 222 12.75 -20.78 8.85
CA ASP A 222 13.68 -21.18 7.78
C ASP A 222 15.14 -21.29 8.30
#